data_02d6f99f984bb3490ee6d6a740ce1584
#
_entry.id   02d6f99f984bb3490ee6d6a740ce1584
#
_cell.length_a   1.000
_cell.length_b   1.000
_cell.length_c   1.000
_cell.angle_alpha   90.00
_cell.angle_beta   90.00
_cell.angle_gamma   90.00
#
_symmetry.space_group_name_H-M   'P 1'
#
loop_
_entity.id
_entity.type
_entity.pdbx_description
1 polymer ?
#
loop_
_entity_poly.entity_id
_entity_poly.type
_entity_poly.pdbx_seq_one_letter_code
_entity_poly.pdbx_strand_id
1 'polypeptide(L)'
;PAPPATSGHYTATFGRGARATVEVAPHHPATRPAPWPTDPATERTPDHSAQHLYDERWMFHGPAFQGLTALTAIGDSHLRGTITTPPAPGALLDNVGQLLGYWIMATRTERTVVFPVGMRLMRFFGPHPAPGTPVECLIRITSLTDTTLEADAQLLIGGQVWAELSGWQDRRFDNHPETRPVERFPQRNTLSLPQPGGWVLLHERWPDLASRDLIMRNHLSSDERTAYEHQAPRGRRQWLLGRIAAKDAVRRRLWDHGEGPVFPAEIGIREDAEGRPYAIGVHGRTLPELALSLAHREEAGVALVVPRRANGAPGPGIAIEEVTDGDDHALALGRAERELLTAVTARSGASRARWATAFRAAKEAVATAEGTGPRDGPRDLGDRPRDLRDRPRDLNIVEVRPGADGPDSTPVRLVVEVAATVPGQRPRRYEVHTRTIANPPGLPDRDYAVAWTTGPDHQEQDQESDQ
;
A
#
# COMPACT_ATOMS: atom_id res chain seq x y z
N PRO A 1 -27.01 -3.91 -32.14
CA PRO A 1 -28.42 -3.62 -32.42
C PRO A 1 -28.51 -2.59 -33.54
N ALA A 2 -29.46 -2.77 -34.46
CA ALA A 2 -29.70 -1.79 -35.51
C ALA A 2 -30.14 -0.46 -34.86
N PRO A 3 -29.75 0.73 -35.40
CA PRO A 3 -30.19 2.00 -34.85
C PRO A 3 -31.73 2.08 -34.94
N PRO A 4 -32.41 2.64 -33.94
CA PRO A 4 -33.83 2.83 -33.98
C PRO A 4 -34.22 3.73 -35.18
N ALA A 5 -35.30 3.40 -35.83
CA ALA A 5 -35.79 4.16 -37.00
C ALA A 5 -36.32 5.56 -36.60
N THR A 6 -36.45 5.87 -35.32
CA THR A 6 -36.96 7.13 -34.76
C THR A 6 -36.05 7.66 -33.67
N SER A 7 -35.95 9.00 -33.58
CA SER A 7 -35.23 9.66 -32.47
C SER A 7 -35.86 9.30 -31.11
N GLY A 8 -35.02 9.06 -30.12
CA GLY A 8 -35.47 8.71 -28.77
C GLY A 8 -34.42 8.97 -27.69
N HIS A 9 -34.91 9.19 -26.47
CA HIS A 9 -34.08 9.31 -25.28
C HIS A 9 -34.11 8.02 -24.49
N TYR A 10 -32.95 7.51 -24.14
CA TYR A 10 -32.75 6.24 -23.41
C TYR A 10 -31.96 6.49 -22.15
N THR A 11 -32.30 5.81 -21.07
CA THR A 11 -31.47 5.78 -19.88
C THR A 11 -30.60 4.53 -19.93
N ALA A 12 -29.27 4.72 -19.92
CA ALA A 12 -28.29 3.65 -19.74
C ALA A 12 -27.80 3.63 -18.30
N THR A 13 -27.76 2.45 -17.68
CA THR A 13 -27.24 2.25 -16.32
C THR A 13 -26.17 1.17 -16.34
N PHE A 14 -25.07 1.41 -15.62
CA PHE A 14 -23.96 0.47 -15.47
C PHE A 14 -23.87 0.09 -13.99
N GLY A 15 -24.61 -0.96 -13.62
CA GLY A 15 -24.75 -1.38 -12.22
C GLY A 15 -25.29 -0.23 -11.34
N ARG A 16 -24.63 -0.05 -10.19
CA ARG A 16 -24.91 1.07 -9.27
C ARG A 16 -23.96 2.27 -9.47
N GLY A 17 -22.95 2.12 -10.33
CA GLY A 17 -21.83 3.05 -10.43
C GLY A 17 -22.03 4.19 -11.42
N ALA A 18 -22.77 3.99 -12.51
CA ALA A 18 -22.93 5.03 -13.51
C ALA A 18 -24.32 5.02 -14.17
N ARG A 19 -24.76 6.21 -14.56
CA ARG A 19 -26.02 6.44 -15.29
C ARG A 19 -25.80 7.51 -16.35
N ALA A 20 -26.38 7.31 -17.54
CA ALA A 20 -26.38 8.27 -18.62
C ALA A 20 -27.77 8.38 -19.26
N THR A 21 -28.08 9.55 -19.80
CA THR A 21 -29.18 9.73 -20.77
C THR A 21 -28.58 9.78 -22.17
N VAL A 22 -29.03 8.93 -23.04
CA VAL A 22 -28.53 8.80 -24.42
C VAL A 22 -29.63 9.22 -25.37
N GLU A 23 -29.35 10.22 -26.19
CA GLU A 23 -30.19 10.58 -27.35
C GLU A 23 -29.70 9.81 -28.56
N VAL A 24 -30.60 9.09 -29.23
CA VAL A 24 -30.32 8.37 -30.48
C VAL A 24 -31.18 8.95 -31.57
N ALA A 25 -30.56 9.23 -32.71
CA ALA A 25 -31.20 9.74 -33.90
C ALA A 25 -30.76 8.95 -35.15
N PRO A 26 -31.57 8.95 -36.26
CA PRO A 26 -31.23 8.26 -37.51
C PRO A 26 -29.95 8.79 -38.17
N HIS A 27 -29.63 10.06 -37.91
CA HIS A 27 -28.49 10.75 -38.52
C HIS A 27 -27.75 11.58 -37.46
N HIS A 28 -26.43 11.72 -37.66
CA HIS A 28 -25.65 12.67 -36.86
C HIS A 28 -26.08 14.13 -37.17
N PRO A 29 -25.84 15.09 -36.27
CA PRO A 29 -26.13 16.51 -36.51
C PRO A 29 -25.45 16.99 -37.82
N ALA A 30 -26.21 17.63 -38.68
CA ALA A 30 -25.69 18.13 -39.96
C ALA A 30 -24.67 19.26 -39.79
N THR A 31 -24.84 20.09 -38.75
CA THR A 31 -23.95 21.23 -38.46
C THR A 31 -22.88 20.75 -37.45
N ARG A 32 -21.62 20.83 -37.84
CA ARG A 32 -20.47 20.62 -36.99
C ARG A 32 -19.99 21.96 -36.42
N PRO A 33 -19.55 22.00 -35.15
CA PRO A 33 -18.88 23.15 -34.63
C PRO A 33 -17.53 23.40 -35.32
N ALA A 34 -17.05 24.63 -35.29
CA ALA A 34 -15.70 24.94 -35.74
C ALA A 34 -14.66 24.40 -34.77
N PRO A 35 -13.48 23.93 -35.26
CA PRO A 35 -12.35 23.64 -34.39
C PRO A 35 -11.99 24.85 -33.51
N TRP A 36 -11.62 24.59 -32.27
CA TRP A 36 -11.18 25.69 -31.39
C TRP A 36 -9.89 26.29 -31.91
N PRO A 37 -9.78 27.64 -31.85
CA PRO A 37 -8.51 28.28 -32.17
C PRO A 37 -7.42 27.87 -31.18
N THR A 38 -6.22 27.71 -31.69
CA THR A 38 -4.99 27.46 -30.91
C THR A 38 -4.15 28.73 -30.91
N ASP A 39 -3.48 29.01 -29.79
CA ASP A 39 -2.59 30.16 -29.66
C ASP A 39 -1.16 29.64 -29.31
N PRO A 40 -0.28 29.58 -30.32
CA PRO A 40 1.10 29.13 -30.10
C PRO A 40 1.88 29.94 -29.06
N ALA A 41 1.47 31.20 -28.80
CA ALA A 41 2.17 32.03 -27.81
C ALA A 41 1.90 31.58 -26.37
N THR A 42 0.83 30.82 -26.13
CA THR A 42 0.47 30.28 -24.81
C THR A 42 0.82 28.81 -24.68
N GLU A 43 1.46 28.24 -25.68
CA GLU A 43 1.81 26.81 -25.77
C GLU A 43 3.32 26.60 -25.65
N ARG A 44 3.69 25.49 -25.02
CA ARG A 44 5.06 24.96 -25.03
C ARG A 44 5.07 23.49 -25.46
N THR A 45 6.23 23.02 -25.89
CA THR A 45 6.41 21.60 -26.16
C THR A 45 6.33 20.81 -24.84
N PRO A 46 5.57 19.71 -24.81
CA PRO A 46 5.55 18.79 -23.66
C PRO A 46 6.94 18.21 -23.40
N ASP A 47 7.30 18.06 -22.12
CA ASP A 47 8.62 17.54 -21.71
C ASP A 47 8.78 16.01 -21.95
N HIS A 48 7.67 15.33 -22.22
CA HIS A 48 7.61 13.88 -22.39
C HIS A 48 7.04 13.50 -23.77
N SER A 49 7.40 12.33 -24.26
CA SER A 49 6.71 11.72 -25.40
C SER A 49 5.50 10.91 -24.96
N ALA A 50 4.56 10.64 -25.87
CA ALA A 50 3.43 9.74 -25.60
C ALA A 50 3.90 8.34 -25.20
N GLN A 51 4.95 7.82 -25.84
CA GLN A 51 5.55 6.51 -25.51
C GLN A 51 6.10 6.49 -24.09
N HIS A 52 6.76 7.55 -23.65
CA HIS A 52 7.28 7.67 -22.29
C HIS A 52 6.19 7.53 -21.22
N LEU A 53 4.95 8.01 -21.50
CA LEU A 53 3.85 7.89 -20.55
C LEU A 53 3.47 6.43 -20.27
N TYR A 54 3.63 5.56 -21.25
CA TYR A 54 3.35 4.13 -21.10
C TYR A 54 4.56 3.37 -20.54
N ASP A 55 5.75 3.64 -21.05
CA ASP A 55 6.98 2.97 -20.62
C ASP A 55 7.28 3.21 -19.13
N GLU A 56 7.12 4.47 -18.68
CA GLU A 56 7.31 4.89 -17.29
C GLU A 56 6.02 4.78 -16.45
N ARG A 57 4.98 4.18 -17.02
CA ARG A 57 3.69 3.93 -16.36
C ARG A 57 3.07 5.16 -15.69
N TRP A 58 3.20 6.33 -16.34
CA TRP A 58 2.38 7.48 -15.97
C TRP A 58 0.90 7.15 -16.21
N MET A 59 0.64 6.36 -17.28
CA MET A 59 -0.64 5.75 -17.60
C MET A 59 -0.55 4.25 -17.36
N PHE A 60 -1.44 3.70 -16.52
CA PHE A 60 -1.48 2.28 -16.15
C PHE A 60 -2.12 1.37 -17.21
N HIS A 61 -2.62 1.96 -18.29
CA HIS A 61 -3.40 1.28 -19.33
C HIS A 61 -2.57 0.22 -20.05
N GLY A 62 -3.18 -0.95 -20.29
CA GLY A 62 -2.61 -2.01 -21.12
C GLY A 62 -2.69 -1.69 -22.62
N PRO A 63 -2.02 -2.51 -23.49
CA PRO A 63 -1.88 -2.21 -24.93
C PRO A 63 -3.19 -1.94 -25.67
N ALA A 64 -4.29 -2.57 -25.28
CA ALA A 64 -5.60 -2.36 -25.91
C ALA A 64 -6.18 -0.94 -25.73
N PHE A 65 -5.67 -0.19 -24.75
CA PHE A 65 -6.08 1.17 -24.41
C PHE A 65 -4.96 2.21 -24.59
N GLN A 66 -3.80 1.81 -25.09
CA GLN A 66 -2.68 2.71 -25.38
C GLN A 66 -2.85 3.34 -26.76
N GLY A 67 -3.53 4.45 -26.83
CA GLY A 67 -3.85 5.16 -28.08
C GLY A 67 -3.16 6.51 -28.23
N LEU A 68 -2.57 7.09 -27.19
CA LEU A 68 -1.80 8.32 -27.32
C LEU A 68 -0.54 8.07 -28.15
N THR A 69 -0.40 8.79 -29.28
CA THR A 69 0.74 8.66 -30.18
C THR A 69 1.58 9.93 -30.29
N ALA A 70 1.00 11.08 -29.94
CA ALA A 70 1.74 12.33 -29.84
C ALA A 70 1.19 13.25 -28.75
N LEU A 71 2.08 13.93 -28.03
CA LEU A 71 1.79 15.08 -27.19
C LEU A 71 2.25 16.32 -27.97
N THR A 72 1.31 17.12 -28.44
CA THR A 72 1.63 18.17 -29.42
C THR A 72 1.99 19.49 -28.76
N ALA A 73 1.21 19.94 -27.78
CA ALA A 73 1.44 21.19 -27.08
C ALA A 73 0.75 21.17 -25.71
N ILE A 74 1.31 21.91 -24.75
CA ILE A 74 0.76 22.07 -23.41
C ILE A 74 0.84 23.53 -22.98
N GLY A 75 -0.23 24.02 -22.36
CA GLY A 75 -0.32 25.34 -21.76
C GLY A 75 -0.89 25.28 -20.34
N ASP A 76 -1.06 26.44 -19.70
CA ASP A 76 -1.53 26.53 -18.30
C ASP A 76 -2.96 26.02 -18.11
N SER A 77 -3.78 26.11 -19.16
CA SER A 77 -5.20 25.70 -19.12
C SER A 77 -5.63 24.90 -20.35
N HIS A 78 -4.71 24.35 -21.12
CA HIS A 78 -5.04 23.55 -22.32
C HIS A 78 -3.91 22.58 -22.67
N LEU A 79 -4.29 21.60 -23.49
CA LEU A 79 -3.39 20.55 -23.96
C LEU A 79 -3.86 20.07 -25.34
N ARG A 80 -2.91 19.71 -26.21
CA ARG A 80 -3.18 19.07 -27.50
C ARG A 80 -2.35 17.81 -27.67
N GLY A 81 -2.95 16.79 -28.26
CA GLY A 81 -2.26 15.55 -28.58
C GLY A 81 -2.96 14.79 -29.71
N THR A 82 -2.36 13.71 -30.16
CA THR A 82 -2.93 12.81 -31.16
C THR A 82 -3.21 11.45 -30.52
N ILE A 83 -4.42 10.96 -30.75
CA ILE A 83 -4.86 9.63 -30.38
C ILE A 83 -5.00 8.81 -31.65
N THR A 84 -4.27 7.73 -31.81
CA THR A 84 -4.55 6.73 -32.84
C THR A 84 -5.64 5.82 -32.32
N THR A 85 -6.79 5.79 -32.99
CA THR A 85 -7.97 5.03 -32.54
C THR A 85 -7.61 3.58 -32.21
N PRO A 86 -7.70 3.14 -30.93
CA PRO A 86 -7.46 1.75 -30.59
C PRO A 86 -8.62 0.84 -31.03
N PRO A 87 -8.39 -0.47 -31.18
CA PRO A 87 -9.43 -1.41 -31.57
C PRO A 87 -10.45 -1.73 -30.47
N ALA A 88 -10.10 -1.49 -29.20
CA ALA A 88 -10.97 -1.79 -28.07
C ALA A 88 -12.14 -0.78 -27.96
N PRO A 89 -13.38 -1.25 -27.74
CA PRO A 89 -14.51 -0.37 -27.54
C PRO A 89 -14.29 0.59 -26.35
N GLY A 90 -14.58 1.88 -26.54
CA GLY A 90 -14.42 2.91 -25.51
C GLY A 90 -13.00 3.45 -25.36
N ALA A 91 -11.98 2.77 -25.88
CA ALA A 91 -10.59 3.16 -25.71
C ALA A 91 -10.26 4.55 -26.29
N LEU A 92 -10.88 4.97 -27.38
CA LEU A 92 -10.68 6.30 -27.95
C LEU A 92 -11.07 7.42 -26.94
N LEU A 93 -12.21 7.29 -26.29
CA LEU A 93 -12.67 8.27 -25.30
C LEU A 93 -11.87 8.17 -23.99
N ASP A 94 -11.45 6.98 -23.58
CA ASP A 94 -10.55 6.78 -22.44
C ASP A 94 -9.21 7.50 -22.63
N ASN A 95 -8.68 7.53 -23.86
CA ASN A 95 -7.44 8.26 -24.19
C ASN A 95 -7.57 9.79 -24.06
N VAL A 96 -8.78 10.35 -24.11
CA VAL A 96 -9.00 11.76 -23.75
C VAL A 96 -8.72 11.98 -22.26
N GLY A 97 -9.19 11.06 -21.41
CA GLY A 97 -8.90 11.07 -19.97
C GLY A 97 -7.40 10.84 -19.69
N GLN A 98 -6.72 9.98 -20.44
CA GLN A 98 -5.28 9.82 -20.33
C GLN A 98 -4.52 11.10 -20.67
N LEU A 99 -4.92 11.79 -21.73
CA LEU A 99 -4.31 13.07 -22.10
C LEU A 99 -4.56 14.14 -21.03
N LEU A 100 -5.78 14.22 -20.47
CA LEU A 100 -6.13 15.12 -19.37
C LEU A 100 -5.32 14.77 -18.10
N GLY A 101 -5.17 13.49 -17.79
CA GLY A 101 -4.32 12.99 -16.70
C GLY A 101 -2.86 13.39 -16.86
N TYR A 102 -2.33 13.41 -18.08
CA TYR A 102 -0.98 13.91 -18.34
C TYR A 102 -0.88 15.41 -18.00
N TRP A 103 -1.86 16.22 -18.42
CA TRP A 103 -1.82 17.65 -18.14
C TRP A 103 -1.68 17.94 -16.65
N ILE A 104 -2.47 17.30 -15.79
CA ILE A 104 -2.40 17.54 -14.34
C ILE A 104 -1.05 17.11 -13.75
N MET A 105 -0.52 15.94 -14.17
CA MET A 105 0.76 15.44 -13.71
C MET A 105 1.96 16.28 -14.18
N ALA A 106 1.87 16.90 -15.34
CA ALA A 106 2.91 17.73 -15.93
C ALA A 106 2.90 19.19 -15.45
N THR A 107 1.77 19.67 -14.92
CA THR A 107 1.59 21.08 -14.56
C THR A 107 1.40 21.31 -13.05
N ARG A 108 1.20 20.25 -12.26
CA ARG A 108 0.97 20.35 -10.81
C ARG A 108 1.87 19.39 -10.05
N THR A 109 2.19 19.78 -8.82
CA THR A 109 3.03 18.96 -7.90
C THR A 109 2.20 18.20 -6.88
N GLU A 110 0.98 18.67 -6.59
CA GLU A 110 0.08 18.13 -5.59
C GLU A 110 -1.25 17.68 -6.22
N ARG A 111 -1.87 16.67 -5.62
CA ARG A 111 -3.17 16.11 -6.04
C ARG A 111 -3.20 15.81 -7.54
N THR A 112 -2.16 15.10 -7.99
CA THR A 112 -1.94 14.80 -9.41
C THR A 112 -2.61 13.49 -9.87
N VAL A 113 -3.18 12.71 -8.96
CA VAL A 113 -4.01 11.56 -9.32
C VAL A 113 -5.43 12.05 -9.57
N VAL A 114 -5.99 11.64 -10.70
CA VAL A 114 -7.35 12.01 -11.11
C VAL A 114 -8.15 10.78 -11.52
N PHE A 115 -9.43 10.75 -11.16
CA PHE A 115 -10.38 9.76 -11.64
C PHE A 115 -11.62 10.40 -12.19
N PRO A 116 -12.10 9.96 -13.37
CA PRO A 116 -13.32 10.46 -13.96
C PRO A 116 -14.53 10.09 -13.08
N VAL A 117 -15.32 11.10 -12.73
CA VAL A 117 -16.53 10.97 -11.91
C VAL A 117 -17.79 11.41 -12.61
N GLY A 118 -17.66 12.14 -13.73
CA GLY A 118 -18.80 12.62 -14.47
C GLY A 118 -18.46 13.23 -15.82
N MET A 119 -19.50 13.35 -16.63
CA MET A 119 -19.49 14.00 -17.92
C MET A 119 -20.84 14.66 -18.12
N ARG A 120 -20.86 15.97 -18.45
CA ARG A 120 -22.12 16.67 -18.65
C ARG A 120 -22.75 16.33 -19.98
N LEU A 121 -21.96 16.33 -21.07
CA LEU A 121 -22.46 16.12 -22.42
C LEU A 121 -21.38 15.58 -23.35
N MET A 122 -21.72 14.59 -24.15
CA MET A 122 -20.95 14.13 -25.32
C MET A 122 -21.81 14.26 -26.57
N ARG A 123 -21.25 14.86 -27.63
CA ARG A 123 -21.88 14.96 -28.94
C ARG A 123 -20.99 14.38 -30.01
N PHE A 124 -21.56 13.57 -30.89
CA PHE A 124 -20.85 12.95 -32.00
C PHE A 124 -21.41 13.45 -33.33
N PHE A 125 -20.53 13.85 -34.22
CA PHE A 125 -20.89 14.43 -35.54
C PHE A 125 -20.57 13.49 -36.71
N GLY A 126 -20.29 12.26 -36.43
CA GLY A 126 -20.01 11.23 -37.44
C GLY A 126 -19.86 9.84 -36.79
N PRO A 127 -19.75 8.80 -37.63
CA PRO A 127 -19.58 7.43 -37.17
C PRO A 127 -18.26 7.31 -36.39
N HIS A 128 -18.19 6.28 -35.54
CA HIS A 128 -16.95 6.00 -34.79
C HIS A 128 -15.81 5.71 -35.79
N PRO A 129 -14.64 6.35 -35.65
CA PRO A 129 -13.50 6.14 -36.54
C PRO A 129 -13.00 4.70 -36.48
N ALA A 130 -12.52 4.21 -37.62
CA ALA A 130 -11.92 2.89 -37.68
C ALA A 130 -10.62 2.81 -36.84
N PRO A 131 -10.29 1.63 -36.31
CA PRO A 131 -8.99 1.43 -35.63
C PRO A 131 -7.83 1.88 -36.54
N GLY A 132 -6.83 2.55 -35.93
CA GLY A 132 -5.70 3.13 -36.65
C GLY A 132 -5.93 4.55 -37.20
N THR A 133 -7.16 5.09 -37.12
CA THR A 133 -7.42 6.47 -37.53
C THR A 133 -6.79 7.46 -36.56
N PRO A 134 -5.95 8.42 -37.00
CA PRO A 134 -5.45 9.48 -36.17
C PRO A 134 -6.56 10.49 -35.85
N VAL A 135 -6.71 10.80 -34.57
CA VAL A 135 -7.67 11.74 -34.01
C VAL A 135 -6.91 12.80 -33.23
N GLU A 136 -7.00 14.06 -33.66
CA GLU A 136 -6.46 15.20 -32.92
C GLU A 136 -7.37 15.49 -31.73
N CYS A 137 -6.80 15.61 -30.53
CA CYS A 137 -7.52 15.88 -29.30
C CYS A 137 -7.07 17.24 -28.74
N LEU A 138 -8.01 18.17 -28.60
CA LEU A 138 -7.83 19.46 -27.98
C LEU A 138 -8.57 19.48 -26.65
N ILE A 139 -7.89 19.81 -25.57
CA ILE A 139 -8.46 19.87 -24.21
C ILE A 139 -8.34 21.31 -23.70
N ARG A 140 -9.39 21.81 -23.06
CA ARG A 140 -9.42 23.08 -22.32
C ARG A 140 -9.85 22.80 -20.89
N ILE A 141 -9.05 23.25 -19.93
CA ILE A 141 -9.38 23.20 -18.53
C ILE A 141 -10.33 24.34 -18.21
N THR A 142 -11.51 24.03 -17.76
CA THR A 142 -12.56 25.01 -17.45
C THR A 142 -12.62 25.33 -15.96
N SER A 143 -12.20 24.40 -15.09
CA SER A 143 -12.10 24.61 -13.65
C SER A 143 -11.06 23.71 -13.01
N LEU A 144 -10.34 24.24 -12.04
CA LEU A 144 -9.38 23.48 -11.22
C LEU A 144 -9.49 23.95 -9.78
N THR A 145 -9.88 23.03 -8.90
CA THR A 145 -9.93 23.20 -7.45
C THR A 145 -9.01 22.21 -6.76
N ASP A 146 -8.94 22.22 -5.44
CA ASP A 146 -8.18 21.23 -4.68
C ASP A 146 -8.70 19.79 -4.88
N THR A 147 -9.98 19.61 -5.13
CA THR A 147 -10.62 18.28 -5.17
C THR A 147 -11.16 17.90 -6.53
N THR A 148 -11.26 18.85 -7.46
CA THR A 148 -11.87 18.62 -8.79
C THR A 148 -11.08 19.26 -9.91
N LEU A 149 -11.10 18.60 -11.06
CA LEU A 149 -10.65 19.11 -12.34
C LEU A 149 -11.83 19.01 -13.30
N GLU A 150 -12.17 20.10 -14.00
CA GLU A 150 -13.19 20.09 -15.05
C GLU A 150 -12.59 20.56 -16.36
N ALA A 151 -12.96 19.89 -17.45
CA ALA A 151 -12.42 20.15 -18.77
C ALA A 151 -13.47 19.93 -19.87
N ASP A 152 -13.27 20.61 -21.00
CA ASP A 152 -13.94 20.34 -22.25
C ASP A 152 -12.93 19.79 -23.28
N ALA A 153 -13.37 18.98 -24.22
CA ALA A 153 -12.51 18.44 -25.28
C ALA A 153 -13.20 18.49 -26.66
N GLN A 154 -12.41 18.73 -27.69
CA GLN A 154 -12.79 18.49 -29.09
C GLN A 154 -11.87 17.41 -29.69
N LEU A 155 -12.48 16.50 -30.42
CA LEU A 155 -11.81 15.43 -31.16
C LEU A 155 -11.99 15.70 -32.65
N LEU A 156 -10.89 15.83 -33.40
CA LEU A 156 -10.89 16.17 -34.80
C LEU A 156 -10.35 15.03 -35.65
N ILE A 157 -11.00 14.82 -36.80
CA ILE A 157 -10.56 13.88 -37.84
C ILE A 157 -10.43 14.68 -39.14
N GLY A 158 -9.23 14.71 -39.73
CA GLY A 158 -8.98 15.48 -40.95
C GLY A 158 -9.29 16.98 -40.77
N GLY A 159 -9.06 17.55 -39.62
CA GLY A 159 -9.32 18.96 -39.29
C GLY A 159 -10.78 19.29 -39.04
N GLN A 160 -11.69 18.32 -39.04
CA GLN A 160 -13.12 18.53 -38.75
C GLN A 160 -13.49 17.93 -37.39
N VAL A 161 -14.31 18.64 -36.63
CA VAL A 161 -14.78 18.14 -35.33
C VAL A 161 -15.64 16.88 -35.54
N TRP A 162 -15.17 15.77 -35.00
CA TRP A 162 -15.89 14.51 -34.93
C TRP A 162 -16.72 14.38 -33.66
N ALA A 163 -16.16 14.85 -32.51
CA ALA A 163 -16.89 14.84 -31.25
C ALA A 163 -16.53 16.05 -30.38
N GLU A 164 -17.49 16.45 -29.55
CA GLU A 164 -17.32 17.39 -28.44
C GLU A 164 -17.71 16.74 -27.12
N LEU A 165 -16.85 16.88 -26.12
CA LEU A 165 -17.07 16.47 -24.74
C LEU A 165 -17.07 17.73 -23.89
N SER A 166 -18.13 17.95 -23.11
CA SER A 166 -18.27 19.12 -22.27
C SER A 166 -18.51 18.74 -20.83
N GLY A 167 -17.82 19.41 -19.92
CA GLY A 167 -17.92 19.18 -18.49
C GLY A 167 -17.44 17.77 -18.09
N TRP A 168 -16.31 17.36 -18.62
CA TRP A 168 -15.58 16.21 -18.11
C TRP A 168 -15.11 16.56 -16.69
N GLN A 169 -15.51 15.77 -15.70
CA GLN A 169 -15.16 15.99 -14.31
C GLN A 169 -14.32 14.85 -13.78
N ASP A 170 -13.16 15.21 -13.24
CA ASP A 170 -12.29 14.33 -12.49
C ASP A 170 -12.25 14.73 -11.03
N ARG A 171 -12.25 13.75 -10.14
CA ARG A 171 -11.89 13.92 -8.74
C ARG A 171 -10.39 13.84 -8.61
N ARG A 172 -9.80 14.80 -7.88
CA ARG A 172 -8.39 14.90 -7.58
C ARG A 172 -8.09 14.40 -6.18
N PHE A 173 -6.98 13.71 -6.01
CA PHE A 173 -6.46 13.31 -4.71
C PHE A 173 -4.94 13.20 -4.73
N ASP A 174 -4.36 13.16 -3.52
CA ASP A 174 -2.94 13.00 -3.37
C ASP A 174 -2.53 11.54 -3.44
N ASN A 175 -1.39 11.33 -4.10
CA ASN A 175 -0.53 10.23 -3.76
C ASN A 175 0.75 10.80 -3.13
N HIS A 176 1.13 10.25 -1.99
CA HIS A 176 2.39 10.65 -1.36
C HIS A 176 3.56 10.35 -2.32
N PRO A 177 4.56 11.22 -2.47
CA PRO A 177 5.68 11.00 -3.39
C PRO A 177 6.37 9.64 -3.21
N GLU A 178 6.46 9.13 -1.98
CA GLU A 178 7.04 7.83 -1.67
C GLU A 178 6.19 6.64 -2.14
N THR A 179 4.89 6.81 -2.43
CA THR A 179 4.03 5.73 -2.95
C THR A 179 4.12 5.58 -4.46
N ARG A 180 4.52 6.62 -5.17
CA ARG A 180 4.59 6.64 -6.65
C ARG A 180 5.39 5.50 -7.27
N PRO A 181 6.59 5.12 -6.79
CA PRO A 181 7.33 3.99 -7.36
C PRO A 181 6.54 2.68 -7.28
N VAL A 182 5.83 2.45 -6.18
CA VAL A 182 5.00 1.25 -5.98
C VAL A 182 3.74 1.29 -6.85
N GLU A 183 3.13 2.45 -7.02
CA GLU A 183 1.97 2.63 -7.88
C GLU A 183 2.30 2.35 -9.35
N ARG A 184 3.46 2.80 -9.82
CA ARG A 184 3.92 2.59 -11.20
C ARG A 184 4.48 1.18 -11.45
N PHE A 185 5.34 0.72 -10.55
CA PHE A 185 6.05 -0.56 -10.67
C PHE A 185 5.91 -1.39 -9.39
N PRO A 186 4.67 -1.83 -9.05
CA PRO A 186 4.43 -2.58 -7.82
C PRO A 186 5.23 -3.90 -7.75
N GLN A 187 5.57 -4.49 -8.89
CA GLN A 187 6.32 -5.74 -8.95
C GLN A 187 7.81 -5.60 -8.60
N ARG A 188 8.34 -4.37 -8.49
CA ARG A 188 9.75 -4.07 -8.23
C ARG A 188 9.99 -3.18 -7.01
N ASN A 189 8.93 -2.58 -6.46
CA ASN A 189 9.00 -1.65 -5.36
C ASN A 189 8.12 -2.11 -4.19
N THR A 190 8.49 -1.71 -2.98
CA THR A 190 7.72 -1.95 -1.74
C THR A 190 7.36 -0.62 -1.10
N LEU A 191 6.21 -0.56 -0.42
CA LEU A 191 5.85 0.55 0.45
C LEU A 191 6.66 0.50 1.76
N SER A 192 7.01 -0.70 2.19
CA SER A 192 7.79 -0.93 3.39
C SER A 192 9.29 -0.72 3.13
N LEU A 193 9.97 -0.12 4.10
CA LEU A 193 11.42 0.08 4.09
C LEU A 193 12.13 -1.06 4.81
N PRO A 194 13.21 -1.64 4.25
CA PRO A 194 14.00 -2.64 4.93
C PRO A 194 14.71 -2.05 6.14
N GLN A 195 14.80 -2.86 7.18
CA GLN A 195 15.46 -2.47 8.43
C GLN A 195 16.62 -3.42 8.73
N PRO A 196 17.64 -2.96 9.46
CA PRO A 196 18.69 -3.83 10.00
C PRO A 196 18.06 -4.97 10.82
N GLY A 197 18.51 -6.21 10.57
CA GLY A 197 17.93 -7.40 11.20
C GLY A 197 16.89 -8.12 10.33
N GLY A 198 16.68 -7.68 9.07
CA GLY A 198 15.90 -8.39 8.05
C GLY A 198 14.38 -8.22 8.14
N TRP A 199 13.89 -7.32 9.01
CA TRP A 199 12.48 -6.96 9.06
C TRP A 199 12.19 -5.72 8.21
N VAL A 200 10.92 -5.43 7.97
CA VAL A 200 10.46 -4.26 7.21
C VAL A 200 9.57 -3.37 8.06
N LEU A 201 9.61 -2.06 7.79
CA LEU A 201 8.79 -1.03 8.41
C LEU A 201 7.96 -0.32 7.36
N LEU A 202 6.66 -0.30 7.57
CA LEU A 202 5.68 0.46 6.79
C LEU A 202 5.12 1.59 7.65
N HIS A 203 5.20 2.82 7.17
CA HIS A 203 4.38 3.93 7.70
C HIS A 203 3.20 4.20 6.77
N GLU A 204 2.06 4.60 7.34
CA GLU A 204 0.92 5.01 6.55
C GLU A 204 1.20 6.32 5.81
N ARG A 205 1.27 6.25 4.48
CA ARG A 205 1.58 7.38 3.59
C ARG A 205 0.40 7.78 2.69
N TRP A 206 -0.82 7.38 3.05
CA TRP A 206 -2.04 7.72 2.32
C TRP A 206 -2.94 8.61 3.19
N PRO A 207 -3.03 9.90 2.86
CA PRO A 207 -3.65 10.90 3.74
C PRO A 207 -5.17 10.80 3.78
N ASP A 208 -5.80 10.15 2.82
CA ASP A 208 -7.26 10.10 2.70
C ASP A 208 -7.80 8.69 2.39
N LEU A 209 -9.13 8.56 2.45
CA LEU A 209 -9.83 7.29 2.21
C LEU A 209 -9.68 6.78 0.77
N ALA A 210 -9.59 7.68 -0.21
CA ALA A 210 -9.49 7.28 -1.62
C ALA A 210 -8.11 6.72 -1.92
N SER A 211 -7.05 7.37 -1.42
CA SER A 211 -5.68 6.88 -1.51
C SER A 211 -5.52 5.53 -0.82
N ARG A 212 -6.14 5.36 0.36
CA ARG A 212 -6.15 4.07 1.07
C ARG A 212 -6.87 2.98 0.27
N ASP A 213 -8.02 3.29 -0.34
CA ASP A 213 -8.76 2.33 -1.18
C ASP A 213 -7.92 1.90 -2.40
N LEU A 214 -7.21 2.83 -3.02
CA LEU A 214 -6.31 2.53 -4.14
C LEU A 214 -5.16 1.61 -3.71
N ILE A 215 -4.48 1.92 -2.62
CA ILE A 215 -3.41 1.09 -2.06
C ILE A 215 -3.93 -0.31 -1.70
N MET A 216 -5.09 -0.39 -1.06
CA MET A 216 -5.74 -1.65 -0.73
C MET A 216 -5.99 -2.49 -1.99
N ARG A 217 -6.56 -1.90 -3.04
CA ARG A 217 -6.85 -2.59 -4.31
C ARG A 217 -5.59 -3.08 -5.01
N ASN A 218 -4.50 -2.34 -4.93
CA ASN A 218 -3.23 -2.69 -5.58
C ASN A 218 -2.48 -3.80 -4.82
N HIS A 219 -2.72 -3.96 -3.51
CA HIS A 219 -1.97 -4.90 -2.68
C HIS A 219 -2.75 -6.17 -2.33
N LEU A 220 -4.07 -6.09 -2.16
CA LEU A 220 -4.87 -7.22 -1.72
C LEU A 220 -5.40 -8.06 -2.88
N SER A 221 -5.33 -9.38 -2.74
CA SER A 221 -6.04 -10.33 -3.60
C SER A 221 -7.55 -10.24 -3.37
N SER A 222 -8.36 -10.89 -4.22
CA SER A 222 -9.82 -10.91 -4.10
C SER A 222 -10.29 -11.39 -2.72
N ASP A 223 -9.73 -12.51 -2.23
CA ASP A 223 -10.09 -13.08 -0.93
C ASP A 223 -9.73 -12.14 0.22
N GLU A 224 -8.55 -11.49 0.13
CA GLU A 224 -8.10 -10.56 1.15
C GLU A 224 -8.93 -9.27 1.16
N ARG A 225 -9.45 -8.82 0.02
CA ARG A 225 -10.39 -7.68 -0.03
C ARG A 225 -11.68 -8.01 0.70
N THR A 226 -12.20 -9.23 0.50
CA THR A 226 -13.37 -9.71 1.24
C THR A 226 -13.09 -9.75 2.74
N ALA A 227 -11.93 -10.27 3.16
CA ALA A 227 -11.53 -10.27 4.57
C ALA A 227 -11.37 -8.85 5.14
N TYR A 228 -10.81 -7.91 4.36
CA TYR A 228 -10.71 -6.50 4.72
C TYR A 228 -12.07 -5.84 4.93
N GLU A 229 -13.05 -6.12 4.07
CA GLU A 229 -14.41 -5.58 4.19
C GLU A 229 -15.12 -6.07 5.46
N HIS A 230 -14.81 -7.28 5.92
CA HIS A 230 -15.34 -7.85 7.16
C HIS A 230 -14.67 -7.31 8.44
N GLN A 231 -13.52 -6.63 8.33
CA GLN A 231 -12.91 -5.99 9.48
C GLN A 231 -13.78 -4.84 10.00
N ALA A 232 -13.83 -4.67 11.32
CA ALA A 232 -14.45 -3.50 11.92
C ALA A 232 -13.80 -2.21 11.38
N PRO A 233 -14.56 -1.13 11.10
CA PRO A 233 -14.05 0.08 10.44
C PRO A 233 -12.78 0.66 11.08
N ARG A 234 -12.68 0.62 12.42
CA ARG A 234 -11.49 1.08 13.16
C ARG A 234 -10.28 0.16 13.00
N GLY A 235 -10.49 -1.14 12.82
CA GLY A 235 -9.43 -2.14 12.64
C GLY A 235 -8.89 -2.23 11.21
N ARG A 236 -9.67 -1.81 10.20
CA ARG A 236 -9.31 -1.92 8.78
C ARG A 236 -7.96 -1.30 8.44
N ARG A 237 -7.70 -0.12 8.99
CA ARG A 237 -6.46 0.62 8.79
C ARG A 237 -5.25 -0.19 9.25
N GLN A 238 -5.26 -0.62 10.49
CA GLN A 238 -4.16 -1.36 11.10
C GLN A 238 -3.98 -2.74 10.46
N TRP A 239 -5.07 -3.44 10.19
CA TRP A 239 -5.04 -4.72 9.48
C TRP A 239 -4.37 -4.58 8.11
N LEU A 240 -4.70 -3.53 7.34
CA LEU A 240 -4.10 -3.27 6.03
C LEU A 240 -2.59 -3.02 6.13
N LEU A 241 -2.15 -2.24 7.12
CA LEU A 241 -0.73 -1.99 7.38
C LEU A 241 0.05 -3.30 7.62
N GLY A 242 -0.47 -4.16 8.49
CA GLY A 242 0.13 -5.46 8.78
C GLY A 242 0.21 -6.35 7.53
N ARG A 243 -0.87 -6.40 6.73
CA ARG A 243 -0.90 -7.22 5.50
C ARG A 243 0.06 -6.72 4.44
N ILE A 244 0.16 -5.41 4.22
CA ILE A 244 1.11 -4.84 3.27
C ILE A 244 2.54 -5.10 3.73
N ALA A 245 2.88 -4.84 5.01
CA ALA A 245 4.20 -5.09 5.55
C ALA A 245 4.61 -6.57 5.39
N ALA A 246 3.70 -7.51 5.68
CA ALA A 246 3.94 -8.93 5.51
C ALA A 246 4.23 -9.32 4.05
N LYS A 247 3.43 -8.83 3.10
CA LYS A 247 3.64 -9.07 1.67
C LYS A 247 4.96 -8.50 1.18
N ASP A 248 5.29 -7.30 1.61
CA ASP A 248 6.54 -6.65 1.24
C ASP A 248 7.76 -7.39 1.81
N ALA A 249 7.68 -7.91 3.05
CA ALA A 249 8.72 -8.74 3.64
C ALA A 249 8.95 -10.04 2.83
N VAL A 250 7.86 -10.71 2.42
CA VAL A 250 7.93 -11.92 1.58
C VAL A 250 8.55 -11.59 0.22
N ARG A 251 8.10 -10.52 -0.44
CA ARG A 251 8.59 -10.11 -1.77
C ARG A 251 10.07 -9.76 -1.74
N ARG A 252 10.52 -9.03 -0.72
CA ARG A 252 11.94 -8.74 -0.53
C ARG A 252 12.76 -10.00 -0.36
N ARG A 253 12.28 -10.93 0.47
CA ARG A 253 12.94 -12.21 0.65
C ARG A 253 13.10 -12.98 -0.67
N LEU A 254 12.07 -12.99 -1.51
CA LEU A 254 12.12 -13.60 -2.85
C LEU A 254 13.14 -12.90 -3.75
N TRP A 255 13.15 -11.55 -3.77
CA TRP A 255 14.11 -10.77 -4.57
C TRP A 255 15.56 -10.99 -4.12
N ASP A 256 15.82 -11.06 -2.82
CA ASP A 256 17.14 -11.34 -2.25
C ASP A 256 17.67 -12.73 -2.67
N HIS A 257 16.77 -13.63 -3.11
CA HIS A 257 17.10 -14.97 -3.63
C HIS A 257 17.02 -15.04 -5.16
N GLY A 258 16.94 -13.90 -5.85
CA GLY A 258 16.93 -13.82 -7.31
C GLY A 258 15.57 -14.11 -7.94
N GLU A 259 14.51 -14.25 -7.15
CA GLU A 259 13.15 -14.41 -7.67
C GLU A 259 12.51 -13.06 -7.90
N GLY A 260 12.08 -12.78 -9.11
CA GLY A 260 11.36 -11.55 -9.41
C GLY A 260 11.15 -11.37 -10.91
N PRO A 261 10.31 -10.41 -11.29
CA PRO A 261 9.48 -9.52 -10.48
C PRO A 261 8.31 -10.22 -9.78
N VAL A 262 7.81 -9.65 -8.65
CA VAL A 262 6.71 -10.21 -7.86
C VAL A 262 5.68 -9.13 -7.55
N PHE A 263 4.44 -9.30 -8.00
CA PHE A 263 3.34 -8.38 -7.66
C PHE A 263 2.84 -8.63 -6.23
N PRO A 264 2.41 -7.59 -5.49
CA PRO A 264 1.80 -7.77 -4.17
C PRO A 264 0.60 -8.74 -4.17
N ALA A 265 -0.20 -8.73 -5.24
CA ALA A 265 -1.37 -9.58 -5.37
C ALA A 265 -1.04 -11.08 -5.60
N GLU A 266 0.21 -11.41 -5.98
CA GLU A 266 0.66 -12.81 -6.11
C GLU A 266 1.01 -13.46 -4.77
N ILE A 267 1.05 -12.68 -3.69
CA ILE A 267 1.27 -13.16 -2.32
C ILE A 267 -0.02 -13.03 -1.53
N GLY A 268 -0.50 -14.12 -0.95
CA GLY A 268 -1.61 -14.12 -0.01
C GLY A 268 -1.09 -14.31 1.42
N ILE A 269 -1.62 -13.56 2.37
CA ILE A 269 -1.33 -13.75 3.80
C ILE A 269 -2.55 -14.35 4.46
N ARG A 270 -2.40 -15.51 5.06
CA ARG A 270 -3.47 -16.26 5.74
C ARG A 270 -3.07 -16.55 7.18
N GLU A 271 -4.01 -17.06 7.95
CA GLU A 271 -3.81 -17.50 9.33
C GLU A 271 -4.13 -18.99 9.44
N ASP A 272 -3.33 -19.72 10.22
CA ASP A 272 -3.60 -21.11 10.56
C ASP A 272 -4.69 -21.22 11.66
N ALA A 273 -5.00 -22.45 12.07
CA ALA A 273 -6.01 -22.71 13.09
C ALA A 273 -5.65 -22.07 14.46
N GLU A 274 -4.37 -21.86 14.71
CA GLU A 274 -3.84 -21.22 15.90
C GLU A 274 -3.73 -19.69 15.76
N GLY A 275 -4.12 -19.13 14.60
CA GLY A 275 -4.07 -17.69 14.31
C GLY A 275 -2.68 -17.16 13.96
N ARG A 276 -1.72 -18.05 13.58
CA ARG A 276 -0.39 -17.63 13.16
C ARG A 276 -0.40 -17.27 11.68
N PRO A 277 0.18 -16.13 11.29
CA PRO A 277 0.22 -15.73 9.89
C PRO A 277 1.20 -16.62 9.09
N TYR A 278 0.79 -16.93 7.85
CA TYR A 278 1.65 -17.60 6.87
C TYR A 278 1.38 -17.07 5.47
N ALA A 279 2.39 -17.16 4.60
CA ALA A 279 2.30 -16.72 3.22
C ALA A 279 1.97 -17.88 2.29
N ILE A 280 1.13 -17.60 1.29
CA ILE A 280 0.84 -18.50 0.16
C ILE A 280 1.09 -17.79 -1.16
N GLY A 281 1.47 -18.54 -2.19
CA GLY A 281 1.46 -18.04 -3.56
C GLY A 281 0.04 -18.05 -4.12
N VAL A 282 -0.29 -17.03 -4.90
CA VAL A 282 -1.57 -16.86 -5.60
C VAL A 282 -1.29 -16.71 -7.09
N HIS A 283 -2.30 -16.89 -7.93
CA HIS A 283 -2.18 -16.78 -9.40
C HIS A 283 -1.08 -17.67 -10.02
N GLY A 284 -0.91 -18.87 -9.46
CA GLY A 284 0.07 -19.84 -9.97
C GLY A 284 1.50 -19.66 -9.46
N ARG A 285 1.76 -18.69 -8.58
CA ARG A 285 3.06 -18.54 -7.94
C ARG A 285 3.27 -19.61 -6.86
N THR A 286 4.42 -20.22 -6.88
CA THR A 286 4.90 -21.09 -5.79
C THR A 286 5.78 -20.28 -4.85
N LEU A 287 5.68 -20.51 -3.55
CA LEU A 287 6.56 -19.91 -2.55
C LEU A 287 7.43 -20.98 -1.91
N PRO A 288 8.67 -20.65 -1.52
CA PRO A 288 9.44 -21.48 -0.63
C PRO A 288 8.76 -21.57 0.75
N GLU A 289 9.18 -22.54 1.56
CA GLU A 289 8.67 -22.65 2.93
C GLU A 289 9.18 -21.48 3.79
N LEU A 290 8.26 -20.59 4.16
CA LEU A 290 8.52 -19.39 4.93
C LEU A 290 7.77 -19.41 6.27
N ALA A 291 8.41 -18.86 7.30
CA ALA A 291 7.81 -18.49 8.56
C ALA A 291 7.73 -16.97 8.64
N LEU A 292 6.58 -16.46 9.08
CA LEU A 292 6.22 -15.06 9.03
C LEU A 292 5.73 -14.59 10.40
N SER A 293 6.16 -13.40 10.81
CA SER A 293 5.57 -12.65 11.92
C SER A 293 5.26 -11.22 11.47
N LEU A 294 4.16 -10.68 11.93
CA LEU A 294 3.76 -9.30 11.64
C LEU A 294 3.14 -8.66 12.88
N ALA A 295 3.27 -7.35 12.98
CA ALA A 295 2.62 -6.53 14.00
C ALA A 295 2.32 -5.14 13.43
N HIS A 296 1.38 -4.45 14.05
CA HIS A 296 1.04 -3.08 13.66
C HIS A 296 0.60 -2.27 14.89
N ARG A 297 0.87 -0.99 14.85
CA ARG A 297 0.46 -0.03 15.89
C ARG A 297 0.22 1.32 15.22
N GLU A 298 -0.94 1.92 15.47
CA GLU A 298 -1.32 3.22 14.93
C GLU A 298 -0.99 3.39 13.42
N GLU A 299 0.01 4.20 13.07
CA GLU A 299 0.42 4.48 11.69
C GLU A 299 1.49 3.52 11.15
N ALA A 300 1.98 2.59 11.97
CA ALA A 300 3.10 1.73 11.61
C ALA A 300 2.73 0.25 11.54
N GLY A 301 3.28 -0.43 10.54
CA GLY A 301 3.23 -1.88 10.40
C GLY A 301 4.64 -2.45 10.22
N VAL A 302 4.90 -3.60 10.83
CA VAL A 302 6.19 -4.28 10.76
C VAL A 302 6.00 -5.75 10.40
N ALA A 303 6.96 -6.34 9.70
CA ALA A 303 6.94 -7.76 9.41
C ALA A 303 8.36 -8.33 9.30
N LEU A 304 8.49 -9.59 9.68
CA LEU A 304 9.72 -10.37 9.61
C LEU A 304 9.43 -11.71 8.93
N VAL A 305 10.23 -12.07 7.94
CA VAL A 305 10.13 -13.34 7.21
C VAL A 305 11.47 -14.07 7.24
N VAL A 306 11.43 -15.34 7.62
CA VAL A 306 12.59 -16.22 7.62
C VAL A 306 12.24 -17.57 6.95
N PRO A 307 13.20 -18.37 6.54
CA PRO A 307 12.93 -19.76 6.15
C PRO A 307 12.26 -20.51 7.28
N ARG A 308 11.27 -21.35 6.96
CA ARG A 308 10.64 -22.21 7.96
C ARG A 308 11.66 -23.23 8.48
N ARG A 309 11.74 -23.35 9.79
CA ARG A 309 12.58 -24.37 10.43
C ARG A 309 11.89 -25.73 10.39
N ALA A 310 12.67 -26.79 10.25
CA ALA A 310 12.15 -28.15 10.35
C ALA A 310 11.65 -28.46 11.78
N ASN A 311 10.82 -29.50 11.92
CA ASN A 311 10.41 -30.07 13.21
C ASN A 311 9.55 -29.19 14.15
N GLY A 312 8.78 -28.27 13.61
CA GLY A 312 7.83 -27.48 14.44
C GLY A 312 8.50 -26.52 15.45
N ALA A 313 9.77 -26.21 15.25
CA ALA A 313 10.47 -25.25 16.10
C ALA A 313 9.77 -23.87 16.05
N PRO A 314 9.79 -23.10 17.15
CA PRO A 314 9.23 -21.76 17.18
C PRO A 314 9.75 -20.88 16.04
N GLY A 315 8.85 -20.11 15.43
CA GLY A 315 9.13 -19.26 14.30
C GLY A 315 9.76 -17.92 14.68
N PRO A 316 9.77 -16.95 13.75
CA PRO A 316 10.15 -15.58 14.05
C PRO A 316 9.06 -14.90 14.88
N GLY A 317 9.46 -13.90 15.66
CA GLY A 317 8.54 -13.02 16.35
C GLY A 317 8.92 -11.57 16.15
N ILE A 318 7.94 -10.71 15.90
CA ILE A 318 8.11 -9.26 15.83
C ILE A 318 6.95 -8.58 16.56
N ALA A 319 7.26 -7.49 17.26
CA ALA A 319 6.28 -6.66 17.95
C ALA A 319 6.62 -5.18 17.80
N ILE A 320 5.60 -4.34 17.87
CA ILE A 320 5.73 -2.88 17.86
C ILE A 320 4.81 -2.29 18.95
N GLU A 321 5.36 -1.46 19.82
CA GLU A 321 4.65 -0.81 20.91
C GLU A 321 4.95 0.69 20.93
N GLU A 322 3.93 1.50 21.13
CA GLU A 322 4.08 2.96 21.29
C GLU A 322 4.77 3.30 22.60
N VAL A 323 5.76 4.20 22.56
CA VAL A 323 6.39 4.74 23.75
C VAL A 323 5.46 5.80 24.35
N THR A 324 4.97 5.53 25.53
CA THR A 324 4.10 6.45 26.28
C THR A 324 4.80 6.90 27.57
N ASP A 325 4.57 8.13 28.00
CA ASP A 325 5.20 8.69 29.21
C ASP A 325 4.73 8.06 30.52
N GLY A 326 3.74 7.15 30.47
CA GLY A 326 3.21 6.45 31.65
C GLY A 326 4.07 5.29 32.14
N ASP A 327 3.94 4.95 33.42
CA ASP A 327 4.61 3.79 34.05
C ASP A 327 3.87 2.44 33.81
N ASP A 328 2.81 2.43 33.05
CA ASP A 328 1.93 1.25 32.87
C ASP A 328 2.69 0.01 32.42
N HIS A 329 3.67 0.17 31.53
CA HIS A 329 4.51 -0.92 31.08
C HIS A 329 5.45 -1.44 32.17
N ALA A 330 5.97 -0.56 33.01
CA ALA A 330 6.83 -0.93 34.11
C ALA A 330 6.07 -1.64 35.23
N LEU A 331 4.80 -1.30 35.44
CA LEU A 331 3.96 -1.94 36.46
C LEU A 331 3.66 -3.42 36.13
N ALA A 332 3.66 -3.78 34.82
CA ALA A 332 3.43 -5.14 34.37
C ALA A 332 4.66 -6.06 34.49
N LEU A 333 5.83 -5.53 34.87
CA LEU A 333 7.08 -6.27 34.98
C LEU A 333 7.21 -6.97 36.33
N GLY A 334 7.88 -8.12 36.36
CA GLY A 334 8.27 -8.83 37.57
C GLY A 334 9.32 -8.03 38.39
N ARG A 335 9.58 -8.48 39.62
CA ARG A 335 10.55 -7.81 40.50
C ARG A 335 11.95 -7.74 39.87
N ALA A 336 12.47 -8.88 39.41
CA ALA A 336 13.79 -8.96 38.78
C ALA A 336 13.88 -8.10 37.51
N GLU A 337 12.82 -8.07 36.69
CA GLU A 337 12.77 -7.21 35.52
C GLU A 337 12.77 -5.72 35.85
N ARG A 338 12.09 -5.32 36.94
CA ARG A 338 12.15 -3.91 37.43
C ARG A 338 13.53 -3.50 37.94
N GLU A 339 14.26 -4.43 38.56
CA GLU A 339 15.65 -4.22 38.97
C GLU A 339 16.55 -4.04 37.73
N LEU A 340 16.41 -4.89 36.71
CA LEU A 340 17.09 -4.75 35.41
C LEU A 340 16.74 -3.43 34.71
N LEU A 341 15.45 -3.08 34.68
CA LEU A 341 14.97 -1.81 34.10
C LEU A 341 15.63 -0.61 34.76
N THR A 342 15.71 -0.61 36.08
CA THR A 342 16.36 0.46 36.85
C THR A 342 17.86 0.55 36.53
N ALA A 343 18.54 -0.59 36.49
CA ALA A 343 19.97 -0.64 36.20
C ALA A 343 20.31 -0.18 34.78
N VAL A 344 19.49 -0.57 33.75
CA VAL A 344 19.74 -0.17 32.38
C VAL A 344 19.41 1.31 32.13
N THR A 345 18.34 1.82 32.74
CA THR A 345 17.98 3.24 32.69
C THR A 345 19.12 4.12 33.23
N ALA A 346 19.66 3.73 34.38
CA ALA A 346 20.76 4.48 34.99
C ALA A 346 22.05 4.51 34.14
N ARG A 347 22.31 3.45 33.39
CA ARG A 347 23.53 3.32 32.55
C ARG A 347 23.42 4.00 31.19
N SER A 348 22.26 3.97 30.58
CA SER A 348 22.09 4.36 29.16
C SER A 348 21.70 5.83 28.97
N GLY A 349 21.22 6.52 30.02
CA GLY A 349 20.66 7.87 29.91
C GLY A 349 19.31 7.94 29.15
N ALA A 350 18.81 6.85 28.61
CA ALA A 350 17.50 6.81 27.95
C ALA A 350 16.38 6.79 28.98
N SER A 351 15.19 7.28 28.61
CA SER A 351 14.06 7.36 29.51
C SER A 351 13.61 5.98 30.02
N ARG A 352 13.12 5.92 31.25
CA ARG A 352 12.52 4.70 31.81
C ARG A 352 11.37 4.17 30.97
N ALA A 353 10.54 5.07 30.42
CA ALA A 353 9.42 4.72 29.56
C ALA A 353 9.87 3.97 28.30
N ARG A 354 10.91 4.44 27.62
CA ARG A 354 11.47 3.77 26.43
C ARG A 354 11.95 2.35 26.74
N TRP A 355 12.68 2.16 27.85
CA TRP A 355 13.13 0.84 28.26
C TRP A 355 12.00 -0.08 28.68
N ALA A 356 11.00 0.42 29.41
CA ALA A 356 9.83 -0.36 29.80
C ALA A 356 9.02 -0.81 28.57
N THR A 357 8.88 0.06 27.56
CA THR A 357 8.24 -0.26 26.29
C THR A 357 9.06 -1.28 25.49
N ALA A 358 10.39 -1.16 25.46
CA ALA A 358 11.27 -2.14 24.80
C ALA A 358 11.15 -3.52 25.46
N PHE A 359 11.10 -3.58 26.80
CA PHE A 359 10.89 -4.83 27.54
C PHE A 359 9.56 -5.47 27.20
N ARG A 360 8.50 -4.67 27.12
CA ARG A 360 7.20 -5.15 26.73
C ARG A 360 7.20 -5.70 25.29
N ALA A 361 7.72 -4.92 24.34
CA ALA A 361 7.79 -5.34 22.94
C ALA A 361 8.60 -6.64 22.79
N ALA A 362 9.70 -6.80 23.54
CA ALA A 362 10.49 -8.03 23.52
C ALA A 362 9.71 -9.26 24.01
N LYS A 363 8.96 -9.12 25.11
CA LYS A 363 8.09 -10.22 25.60
C LYS A 363 6.99 -10.55 24.59
N GLU A 364 6.41 -9.55 23.94
CA GLU A 364 5.37 -9.76 22.92
C GLU A 364 5.94 -10.42 21.65
N ALA A 365 7.14 -10.05 21.22
CA ALA A 365 7.83 -10.72 20.13
C ALA A 365 8.08 -12.20 20.41
N VAL A 366 8.54 -12.55 21.62
CA VAL A 366 8.72 -13.96 22.02
C VAL A 366 7.39 -14.69 22.13
N ALA A 367 6.36 -14.07 22.70
CA ALA A 367 5.01 -14.65 22.76
C ALA A 367 4.48 -14.98 21.35
N THR A 368 4.73 -14.09 20.38
CA THR A 368 4.36 -14.32 18.98
C THR A 368 5.15 -15.48 18.37
N ALA A 369 6.46 -15.57 18.63
CA ALA A 369 7.31 -16.68 18.18
C ALA A 369 6.84 -18.03 18.74
N GLU A 370 6.37 -18.06 19.98
CA GLU A 370 5.82 -19.24 20.66
C GLU A 370 4.35 -19.56 20.23
N GLY A 371 3.72 -18.72 19.42
CA GLY A 371 2.33 -18.89 19.01
C GLY A 371 1.30 -18.52 20.10
N THR A 372 1.72 -17.86 21.17
CA THR A 372 0.87 -17.37 22.28
C THR A 372 0.61 -15.85 22.23
N GLY A 373 1.10 -15.20 21.18
CA GLY A 373 0.96 -13.77 20.96
C GLY A 373 -0.48 -13.32 20.63
N PRO A 374 -0.71 -12.01 20.53
CA PRO A 374 -2.01 -11.46 20.16
C PRO A 374 -2.41 -11.91 18.75
N ARG A 375 -3.68 -12.30 18.59
CA ARG A 375 -4.26 -12.75 17.32
C ARG A 375 -4.87 -11.57 16.57
N ASP A 376 -4.72 -11.52 15.24
CA ASP A 376 -5.28 -10.49 14.36
C ASP A 376 -6.76 -10.72 13.95
N GLY A 377 -7.47 -11.65 14.59
CA GLY A 377 -8.88 -11.93 14.30
C GLY A 377 -9.83 -10.77 14.60
N PRO A 378 -11.09 -10.80 14.08
CA PRO A 378 -12.10 -9.80 14.37
C PRO A 378 -12.32 -9.73 15.89
N ARG A 379 -11.91 -8.61 16.47
CA ARG A 379 -12.10 -8.35 17.89
C ARG A 379 -13.53 -7.91 18.10
N ASP A 380 -14.25 -8.66 18.92
CA ASP A 380 -15.50 -8.18 19.50
C ASP A 380 -15.23 -6.84 20.20
N LEU A 381 -15.84 -5.77 19.69
CA LEU A 381 -15.68 -4.40 20.17
C LEU A 381 -16.42 -4.16 21.52
N GLY A 382 -16.58 -5.17 22.31
CA GLY A 382 -16.97 -5.10 23.71
C GLY A 382 -15.76 -4.86 24.60
N ASP A 383 -15.10 -3.80 24.30
CA ASP A 383 -13.77 -3.39 24.75
C ASP A 383 -13.63 -3.28 26.27
N ARG A 384 -13.09 -4.32 26.85
CA ARG A 384 -12.29 -4.10 28.07
C ARG A 384 -10.86 -3.77 27.61
N PRO A 385 -10.22 -2.70 28.15
CA PRO A 385 -8.80 -2.50 28.00
C PRO A 385 -8.13 -3.84 28.30
N ARG A 386 -7.23 -4.32 27.42
CA ARG A 386 -6.48 -5.56 27.65
C ARG A 386 -6.03 -5.57 29.10
N ASP A 387 -6.66 -6.44 29.91
CA ASP A 387 -6.26 -6.58 31.30
C ASP A 387 -4.80 -7.03 31.27
N LEU A 388 -3.93 -6.19 31.81
CA LEU A 388 -2.49 -6.46 31.92
C LEU A 388 -2.20 -7.78 32.65
N ARG A 389 -3.24 -8.43 33.19
CA ARG A 389 -3.23 -9.69 33.94
C ARG A 389 -3.36 -10.95 33.06
N ASP A 390 -3.80 -10.85 31.78
CA ASP A 390 -4.01 -12.02 30.88
C ASP A 390 -2.78 -12.38 30.04
N ARG A 391 -1.57 -12.04 30.50
CA ARG A 391 -0.31 -12.31 29.80
C ARG A 391 0.34 -13.60 30.26
N PRO A 392 1.08 -14.31 29.37
CA PRO A 392 1.86 -15.46 29.78
C PRO A 392 2.80 -15.02 30.91
N ARG A 393 2.52 -15.50 32.12
CA ARG A 393 3.32 -15.25 33.34
C ARG A 393 4.71 -15.87 33.27
N ASP A 394 4.99 -16.58 32.18
CA ASP A 394 6.14 -17.47 32.02
C ASP A 394 7.27 -16.87 31.15
N LEU A 395 7.14 -15.60 30.73
CA LEU A 395 8.18 -14.89 29.98
C LEU A 395 8.92 -13.91 30.89
N ASN A 396 10.22 -14.09 31.04
CA ASN A 396 11.05 -13.23 31.87
C ASN A 396 12.24 -12.68 31.10
N ILE A 397 12.49 -11.39 31.21
CA ILE A 397 13.73 -10.80 30.73
C ILE A 397 14.80 -11.05 31.78
N VAL A 398 15.83 -11.80 31.40
CA VAL A 398 16.89 -12.22 32.31
C VAL A 398 18.20 -11.46 32.11
N GLU A 399 18.41 -10.87 30.94
CA GLU A 399 19.64 -10.17 30.61
C GLU A 399 19.37 -9.02 29.63
N VAL A 400 20.11 -7.93 29.76
CA VAL A 400 20.17 -6.80 28.85
C VAL A 400 21.61 -6.61 28.39
N ARG A 401 21.86 -6.74 27.10
CA ARG A 401 23.14 -6.48 26.45
C ARG A 401 23.05 -5.18 25.66
N PRO A 402 23.41 -4.04 26.21
CA PRO A 402 23.33 -2.77 25.50
C PRO A 402 24.25 -2.81 24.27
N GLY A 403 23.78 -2.24 23.15
CA GLY A 403 24.67 -1.86 22.05
C GLY A 403 25.62 -0.74 22.48
N ALA A 404 26.68 -0.53 21.73
CA ALA A 404 27.75 0.41 22.08
C ALA A 404 27.26 1.85 22.34
N ASP A 405 26.11 2.27 21.75
CA ASP A 405 25.67 3.66 21.67
C ASP A 405 24.27 3.91 22.28
N GLY A 406 23.69 2.97 23.00
CA GLY A 406 22.34 3.10 23.59
C GLY A 406 21.18 2.67 22.65
N PRO A 407 19.91 2.79 23.09
CA PRO A 407 18.75 2.22 22.38
C PRO A 407 18.39 2.93 21.06
N ASP A 408 18.94 4.10 20.79
CA ASP A 408 18.50 4.95 19.68
C ASP A 408 19.32 4.75 18.39
N SER A 409 20.55 4.22 18.47
CA SER A 409 21.46 4.11 17.31
C SER A 409 21.84 2.69 16.91
N THR A 410 21.87 1.75 17.85
CA THR A 410 22.24 0.36 17.62
C THR A 410 21.18 -0.56 18.22
N PRO A 411 20.80 -1.68 17.55
CA PRO A 411 19.88 -2.62 18.16
C PRO A 411 20.40 -3.10 19.51
N VAL A 412 19.61 -2.91 20.54
CA VAL A 412 19.88 -3.48 21.88
C VAL A 412 19.45 -4.94 21.87
N ARG A 413 20.20 -5.80 22.52
CA ARG A 413 19.86 -7.21 22.67
C ARG A 413 19.33 -7.48 24.09
N LEU A 414 18.17 -8.10 24.14
CA LEU A 414 17.55 -8.59 25.37
C LEU A 414 17.56 -10.12 25.34
N VAL A 415 17.83 -10.76 26.44
CA VAL A 415 17.64 -12.20 26.58
C VAL A 415 16.34 -12.45 27.31
N VAL A 416 15.40 -13.12 26.64
CA VAL A 416 14.10 -13.48 27.20
C VAL A 416 14.07 -14.99 27.41
N GLU A 417 13.79 -15.41 28.63
CA GLU A 417 13.54 -16.81 28.98
C GLU A 417 12.05 -17.11 29.01
N VAL A 418 11.70 -18.24 28.39
CA VAL A 418 10.38 -18.86 28.46
C VAL A 418 10.48 -20.01 29.46
N ALA A 419 9.70 -19.97 30.54
CA ALA A 419 9.67 -21.03 31.52
C ALA A 419 9.30 -22.40 30.88
N ALA A 420 9.93 -23.45 31.35
CA ALA A 420 9.63 -24.79 30.89
C ALA A 420 8.20 -25.19 31.32
N THR A 421 7.40 -25.65 30.34
CA THR A 421 6.02 -26.12 30.59
C THR A 421 5.98 -27.56 31.14
N VAL A 422 7.09 -28.30 31.02
CA VAL A 422 7.21 -29.67 31.48
C VAL A 422 8.30 -29.77 32.55
N PRO A 423 8.03 -30.41 33.70
CA PRO A 423 9.05 -30.61 34.72
C PRO A 423 10.29 -31.34 34.15
N GLY A 424 11.48 -30.77 34.41
CA GLY A 424 12.75 -31.31 33.91
C GLY A 424 13.23 -30.81 32.56
N GLN A 425 12.42 -30.08 31.80
CA GLN A 425 12.89 -29.35 30.61
C GLN A 425 13.63 -28.06 31.02
N ARG A 426 14.67 -27.69 30.24
CA ARG A 426 15.34 -26.41 30.40
C ARG A 426 14.46 -25.27 29.83
N PRO A 427 14.45 -24.08 30.41
CA PRO A 427 13.80 -22.92 29.84
C PRO A 427 14.40 -22.60 28.46
N ARG A 428 13.55 -22.21 27.51
CA ARG A 428 14.02 -21.74 26.20
C ARG A 428 14.48 -20.29 26.32
N ARG A 429 15.58 -19.97 25.65
CA ARG A 429 16.12 -18.61 25.61
C ARG A 429 15.99 -18.04 24.21
N TYR A 430 15.66 -16.76 24.15
CA TYR A 430 15.53 -15.98 22.92
C TYR A 430 16.44 -14.78 23.01
N GLU A 431 17.31 -14.61 22.01
CA GLU A 431 17.94 -13.32 21.76
C GLU A 431 16.94 -12.45 21.02
N VAL A 432 16.54 -11.36 21.63
CA VAL A 432 15.58 -10.40 21.10
C VAL A 432 16.30 -9.09 20.86
N HIS A 433 16.27 -8.64 19.64
CA HIS A 433 16.77 -7.32 19.26
C HIS A 433 15.67 -6.28 19.44
N THR A 434 16.03 -5.10 19.93
CA THR A 434 15.08 -3.98 20.08
C THR A 434 15.66 -2.71 19.48
N ARG A 435 14.79 -1.88 18.91
CA ARG A 435 15.14 -0.57 18.36
C ARG A 435 13.99 0.40 18.58
N THR A 436 14.31 1.64 18.96
CA THR A 436 13.35 2.75 18.94
C THR A 436 13.29 3.36 17.54
N ILE A 437 12.11 3.62 17.05
CA ILE A 437 11.84 4.33 15.79
C ILE A 437 10.87 5.47 16.06
N ALA A 438 11.04 6.58 15.36
CA ALA A 438 10.11 7.71 15.37
C ALA A 438 9.26 7.73 14.10
N ASN A 439 8.07 8.28 14.19
CA ASN A 439 7.31 8.62 13.00
C ASN A 439 8.06 9.67 12.16
N PRO A 440 8.04 9.55 10.85
CA PRO A 440 8.60 10.56 9.96
C PRO A 440 7.72 11.82 9.94
N PRO A 441 8.26 12.97 9.48
CA PRO A 441 7.51 14.19 9.31
C PRO A 441 6.22 14.00 8.52
N GLY A 442 5.14 14.66 8.96
CA GLY A 442 3.80 14.54 8.37
C GLY A 442 2.90 13.50 9.04
N LEU A 443 3.43 12.64 9.90
CA LEU A 443 2.66 11.77 10.80
C LEU A 443 2.64 12.35 12.22
N PRO A 444 1.72 11.88 13.10
CA PRO A 444 1.72 12.26 14.52
C PRO A 444 3.08 12.02 15.16
N ASP A 445 3.52 12.93 16.03
CA ASP A 445 4.78 12.81 16.77
C ASP A 445 4.69 11.67 17.80
N ARG A 446 5.22 10.51 17.42
CA ARG A 446 5.22 9.27 18.21
C ARG A 446 6.49 8.49 18.01
N ASP A 447 6.99 7.95 19.12
CA ASP A 447 8.06 6.97 19.12
C ASP A 447 7.50 5.56 19.34
N TYR A 448 8.14 4.56 18.74
CA TYR A 448 7.80 3.15 18.92
C TYR A 448 9.03 2.33 19.30
N ALA A 449 8.86 1.36 20.18
CA ALA A 449 9.82 0.28 20.37
C ALA A 449 9.44 -0.90 19.48
N VAL A 450 10.32 -1.29 18.58
CA VAL A 450 10.20 -2.52 17.78
C VAL A 450 11.13 -3.56 18.35
N ALA A 451 10.62 -4.77 18.58
CA ALA A 451 11.39 -5.91 19.03
C ALA A 451 11.23 -7.09 18.10
N TRP A 452 12.31 -7.83 17.81
CA TRP A 452 12.26 -8.98 16.92
C TRP A 452 13.24 -10.07 17.32
N THR A 453 12.87 -11.31 16.99
CA THR A 453 13.70 -12.52 17.12
C THR A 453 13.46 -13.42 15.92
N THR A 454 14.46 -14.19 15.53
CA THR A 454 14.33 -15.23 14.48
C THR A 454 13.99 -16.61 15.04
N GLY A 455 13.76 -16.71 16.33
CA GLY A 455 13.46 -17.94 17.05
C GLY A 455 14.42 -18.15 18.24
N PRO A 456 14.29 -19.27 18.98
CA PRO A 456 15.14 -19.58 20.11
C PRO A 456 16.61 -19.75 19.74
N ASP A 457 17.48 -19.42 20.69
CA ASP A 457 18.93 -19.65 20.56
C ASP A 457 19.19 -21.15 20.38
N HIS A 458 19.99 -21.50 19.39
CA HIS A 458 20.53 -22.84 19.27
C HIS A 458 21.57 -23.01 20.39
N GLN A 459 21.18 -23.61 21.50
CA GLN A 459 22.18 -24.18 22.40
C GLN A 459 22.72 -25.43 21.71
N GLU A 460 24.05 -25.48 21.55
CA GLU A 460 24.85 -26.59 21.06
C GLU A 460 24.32 -27.93 21.56
N GLN A 461 23.64 -28.67 20.67
CA GLN A 461 23.40 -30.12 20.84
C GLN A 461 24.53 -30.96 20.24
N ASP A 462 25.71 -30.36 20.03
CA ASP A 462 26.87 -31.03 19.49
C ASP A 462 27.96 -31.20 20.57
N GLN A 463 27.67 -31.96 21.63
CA GLN A 463 28.73 -32.56 22.45
C GLN A 463 28.25 -33.78 23.28
N GLU A 464 27.50 -34.74 22.68
CA GLU A 464 27.33 -36.07 23.33
C GLU A 464 27.02 -37.16 22.28
N SER A 465 27.87 -37.30 21.26
CA SER A 465 27.87 -38.48 20.42
C SER A 465 29.29 -38.86 19.98
N ASP A 466 30.24 -38.82 20.94
CA ASP A 466 31.54 -39.54 20.84
C ASP A 466 32.00 -39.93 22.23
N GLN A 467 31.41 -40.97 22.78
CA GLN A 467 32.04 -41.90 23.74
C GLN A 467 31.47 -43.30 23.54
#